data_b19b46f1c9e7b8bb05e5f29aba5a6212
#
_entry.id   b19b46f1c9e7b8bb05e5f29aba5a6212
#
_cell.length_a   1.000
_cell.length_b   1.000
_cell.length_c   1.000
_cell.angle_alpha   90.00
_cell.angle_beta   90.00
_cell.angle_gamma   90.00
#
_symmetry.space_group_name_H-M   'P 1'
#
loop_
_entity.id
_entity.type
_entity.pdbx_description
1 polymer ?
#
loop_
_entity_poly.entity_id
_entity_poly.type
_entity_poly.pdbx_seq_one_letter_code
_entity_poly.pdbx_strand_id
1 'polypeptide(L)'
;EHDLLPIKDYPFSTALLNNIEKQGAIIYKQVEVYRNPYNEHLQQEDYSLTTSQQKVVNQILASFHQFKTFLLYGVTGSGKTEVYLHLSRFVIEQGKTVLMLVPEIALTPMMVSAFKSRFGKSVAILHSKLSAGERYDEYRRIIDDEVKIVVGARSAVFAPLENIGLIIMDEEHDASYKQESPPRYLTSQVARKRGAYHQCPVVLGSATPSLESYSRALKGAYELCILSQRVNQKPLPQIELIDMVEEMKAHHYEVLSRKMKAKIQETIDKNEQVILLLNKRGYSSYVRCLDCDEVLKCPHCDVSLTYHKDTHTMRCHYCDFQVPYQQKCSHCGSTNIKLIGSGTQKIEEYLQN
;
A
#
# COMPACT_ATOMS: atom_id res chain seq x y z
N GLU A 1 -12.23 -30.33 30.36
CA GLU A 1 -11.32 -29.48 29.56
C GLU A 1 -10.05 -29.34 30.36
N HIS A 2 -8.97 -30.01 29.90
CA HIS A 2 -7.67 -29.91 30.57
C HIS A 2 -6.90 -28.77 29.93
N ASP A 3 -6.55 -27.74 30.69
CA ASP A 3 -5.72 -26.65 30.23
C ASP A 3 -4.34 -27.19 29.81
N LEU A 4 -4.05 -27.09 28.50
CA LEU A 4 -2.75 -27.45 27.96
C LEU A 4 -1.79 -26.29 28.24
N LEU A 5 -0.76 -26.52 29.10
CA LEU A 5 0.28 -25.53 29.34
C LEU A 5 1.57 -25.93 28.61
N PRO A 6 2.30 -24.95 28.04
CA PRO A 6 3.61 -25.23 27.44
C PRO A 6 4.57 -25.83 28.48
N ILE A 7 5.38 -26.81 28.10
CA ILE A 7 6.35 -27.48 29.00
C ILE A 7 7.27 -26.45 29.68
N LYS A 8 7.66 -25.40 29.03
CA LYS A 8 8.53 -24.32 29.55
C LYS A 8 7.89 -23.50 30.68
N ASP A 9 6.57 -23.52 30.81
CA ASP A 9 5.82 -22.71 31.77
C ASP A 9 5.57 -23.52 33.08
N TYR A 10 5.99 -24.78 33.11
CA TYR A 10 5.96 -25.57 34.36
C TYR A 10 7.20 -25.31 35.23
N PRO A 11 7.05 -25.17 36.54
CA PRO A 11 8.14 -24.91 37.48
C PRO A 11 9.01 -26.15 37.75
N PHE A 12 8.91 -27.20 36.94
CA PHE A 12 9.59 -28.47 37.14
C PHE A 12 10.63 -28.72 36.05
N SER A 13 11.70 -29.45 36.36
CA SER A 13 12.70 -29.83 35.41
C SER A 13 12.14 -30.84 34.39
N THR A 14 12.62 -30.77 33.13
CA THR A 14 12.24 -31.71 32.06
C THR A 14 12.45 -33.18 32.48
N ALA A 15 13.50 -33.46 33.27
CA ALA A 15 13.76 -34.80 33.76
C ALA A 15 12.66 -35.30 34.72
N LEU A 16 12.14 -34.43 35.58
CA LEU A 16 11.05 -34.77 36.50
C LEU A 16 9.74 -34.97 35.72
N LEU A 17 9.44 -34.09 34.79
CA LEU A 17 8.25 -34.21 33.94
C LEU A 17 8.26 -35.52 33.09
N ASN A 18 9.40 -35.91 32.55
CA ASN A 18 9.56 -37.19 31.81
C ASN A 18 9.37 -38.41 32.74
N ASN A 19 9.74 -38.28 34.01
CA ASN A 19 9.54 -39.36 34.99
C ASN A 19 8.06 -39.52 35.34
N ILE A 20 7.35 -38.41 35.54
CA ILE A 20 5.91 -38.37 35.83
C ILE A 20 5.10 -38.86 34.62
N GLU A 21 5.53 -38.55 33.39
CA GLU A 21 4.93 -39.12 32.18
C GLU A 21 5.06 -40.63 32.14
N LYS A 22 6.25 -41.19 32.43
CA LYS A 22 6.46 -42.64 32.52
C LYS A 22 5.60 -43.31 33.57
N GLN A 23 5.20 -42.58 34.59
CA GLN A 23 4.27 -43.07 35.63
C GLN A 23 2.80 -42.94 35.24
N GLY A 24 2.50 -42.38 34.03
CA GLY A 24 1.16 -42.20 33.54
C GLY A 24 0.33 -41.09 34.16
N ALA A 25 0.97 -40.22 34.96
CA ALA A 25 0.26 -39.11 35.62
C ALA A 25 0.10 -37.84 34.75
N ILE A 26 0.93 -37.70 33.70
CA ILE A 26 0.80 -36.70 32.66
C ILE A 26 1.01 -37.31 31.29
N ILE A 27 0.52 -36.64 30.26
CA ILE A 27 0.70 -37.05 28.85
C ILE A 27 1.22 -35.83 28.10
N TYR A 28 2.32 -35.99 27.36
CA TYR A 28 2.74 -34.99 26.41
C TYR A 28 1.88 -35.04 25.17
N LYS A 29 1.37 -33.88 24.79
CA LYS A 29 0.71 -33.69 23.50
C LYS A 29 1.51 -32.69 22.68
N GLN A 30 1.94 -33.08 21.50
CA GLN A 30 2.46 -32.14 20.54
C GLN A 30 1.32 -31.30 19.99
N VAL A 31 1.36 -30.00 20.23
CA VAL A 31 0.39 -29.04 19.72
C VAL A 31 1.11 -28.12 18.77
N GLU A 32 0.58 -27.97 17.60
CA GLU A 32 1.10 -27.01 16.64
C GLU A 32 0.71 -25.61 17.06
N VAL A 33 1.70 -24.71 17.15
CA VAL A 33 1.50 -23.30 17.52
C VAL A 33 1.98 -22.43 16.36
N TYR A 34 1.07 -21.70 15.78
CA TYR A 34 1.38 -20.75 14.71
C TYR A 34 2.05 -19.50 15.27
N ARG A 35 3.05 -18.99 14.56
CA ARG A 35 3.71 -17.71 14.83
C ARG A 35 2.79 -16.59 14.36
N ASN A 36 2.11 -15.95 15.28
CA ASN A 36 1.22 -14.82 14.95
C ASN A 36 1.87 -13.50 15.38
N PRO A 37 2.39 -12.69 14.43
CA PRO A 37 3.01 -11.40 14.73
C PRO A 37 2.01 -10.31 15.12
N TYR A 38 0.72 -10.59 15.00
CA TYR A 38 -0.35 -9.63 15.26
C TYR A 38 -1.12 -9.99 16.52
N ASN A 39 -1.24 -9.03 17.44
CA ASN A 39 -2.05 -9.20 18.64
C ASN A 39 -3.52 -9.42 18.28
N GLU A 40 -4.21 -10.23 19.07
CA GLU A 40 -5.66 -10.38 18.98
C GLU A 40 -6.31 -9.06 19.37
N HIS A 41 -7.11 -8.50 18.46
CA HIS A 41 -7.91 -7.31 18.75
C HIS A 41 -9.31 -7.73 19.18
N LEU A 42 -9.91 -6.94 20.09
CA LEU A 42 -11.30 -7.11 20.47
C LEU A 42 -12.18 -7.01 19.23
N GLN A 43 -13.19 -7.87 19.13
CA GLN A 43 -14.16 -7.82 18.04
C GLN A 43 -14.90 -6.48 18.10
N GLN A 44 -14.89 -5.78 16.98
CA GLN A 44 -15.56 -4.52 16.80
C GLN A 44 -16.84 -4.74 15.99
N GLU A 45 -17.94 -4.12 16.40
CA GLU A 45 -19.19 -4.17 15.62
C GLU A 45 -19.06 -3.41 14.29
N ASP A 46 -19.92 -3.78 13.33
CA ASP A 46 -19.98 -3.09 12.05
C ASP A 46 -20.59 -1.70 12.21
N TYR A 47 -20.01 -0.72 11.52
CA TYR A 47 -20.64 0.58 11.39
C TYR A 47 -21.82 0.50 10.41
N SER A 48 -22.87 1.24 10.69
CA SER A 48 -24.00 1.37 9.77
C SER A 48 -23.56 2.02 8.46
N LEU A 49 -23.94 1.42 7.34
CA LEU A 49 -23.65 1.98 6.03
C LEU A 49 -24.51 3.20 5.74
N THR A 50 -23.94 4.18 5.07
CA THR A 50 -24.70 5.27 4.46
C THR A 50 -25.56 4.72 3.31
N THR A 51 -26.59 5.47 2.90
CA THR A 51 -27.46 5.09 1.78
C THR A 51 -26.68 4.82 0.49
N SER A 52 -25.63 5.62 0.23
CA SER A 52 -24.79 5.45 -0.95
C SER A 52 -23.93 4.17 -0.87
N GLN A 53 -23.36 3.87 0.28
CA GLN A 53 -22.59 2.65 0.52
C GLN A 53 -23.50 1.41 0.41
N GLN A 54 -24.70 1.46 1.00
CA GLN A 54 -25.65 0.35 0.92
C GLN A 54 -26.07 0.05 -0.53
N LYS A 55 -26.29 1.08 -1.36
CA LYS A 55 -26.55 0.90 -2.79
C LYS A 55 -25.42 0.16 -3.49
N VAL A 56 -24.17 0.57 -3.24
CA VAL A 56 -22.97 -0.07 -3.81
C VAL A 56 -22.86 -1.53 -3.35
N VAL A 57 -23.03 -1.80 -2.06
CA VAL A 57 -23.01 -3.17 -1.53
C VAL A 57 -24.07 -4.02 -2.23
N ASN A 58 -25.31 -3.56 -2.31
CA ASN A 58 -26.40 -4.29 -2.96
C ASN A 58 -26.12 -4.54 -4.46
N GLN A 59 -25.54 -3.55 -5.16
CA GLN A 59 -25.19 -3.66 -6.57
C GLN A 59 -24.12 -4.75 -6.79
N ILE A 60 -23.10 -4.82 -5.95
CA ILE A 60 -22.04 -5.83 -6.04
C ILE A 60 -22.59 -7.21 -5.68
N LEU A 61 -23.37 -7.30 -4.60
CA LEU A 61 -23.97 -8.57 -4.14
C LEU A 61 -25.00 -9.15 -5.13
N ALA A 62 -25.66 -8.34 -5.95
CA ALA A 62 -26.53 -8.80 -7.02
C ALA A 62 -25.79 -9.68 -8.06
N SER A 63 -24.45 -9.60 -8.12
CA SER A 63 -23.58 -10.43 -8.97
C SER A 63 -22.88 -11.54 -8.19
N PHE A 64 -23.32 -11.84 -6.97
CA PHE A 64 -22.80 -12.98 -6.22
C PHE A 64 -23.06 -14.28 -7.02
N HIS A 65 -22.07 -15.16 -7.09
CA HIS A 65 -22.03 -16.34 -7.96
C HIS A 65 -21.85 -16.07 -9.48
N GLN A 66 -21.48 -14.84 -9.86
CA GLN A 66 -21.17 -14.49 -11.23
C GLN A 66 -19.86 -13.74 -11.32
N PHE A 67 -19.06 -14.02 -12.34
CA PHE A 67 -17.90 -13.21 -12.59
C PHE A 67 -18.29 -11.86 -13.17
N LYS A 68 -18.03 -10.82 -12.40
CA LYS A 68 -18.18 -9.42 -12.83
C LYS A 68 -17.08 -8.56 -12.22
N THR A 69 -16.58 -7.60 -12.95
CA THR A 69 -15.59 -6.66 -12.44
C THR A 69 -16.25 -5.33 -12.16
N PHE A 70 -16.09 -4.84 -10.93
CA PHE A 70 -16.60 -3.55 -10.47
C PHE A 70 -15.43 -2.58 -10.29
N LEU A 71 -15.62 -1.33 -10.70
CA LEU A 71 -14.75 -0.22 -10.33
C LEU A 71 -15.46 0.61 -9.26
N LEU A 72 -14.99 0.48 -8.02
CA LEU A 72 -15.48 1.29 -6.91
C LEU A 72 -14.69 2.60 -6.85
N TYR A 73 -15.20 3.63 -7.50
CA TYR A 73 -14.65 4.96 -7.48
C TYR A 73 -15.21 5.74 -6.30
N GLY A 74 -14.39 5.94 -5.27
CA GLY A 74 -14.84 6.63 -4.05
C GLY A 74 -13.81 7.65 -3.58
N VAL A 75 -14.23 8.89 -3.35
CA VAL A 75 -13.34 9.93 -2.80
C VAL A 75 -12.69 9.49 -1.48
N THR A 76 -11.54 10.06 -1.16
CA THR A 76 -10.87 9.79 0.12
C THR A 76 -11.80 10.12 1.28
N GLY A 77 -11.98 9.18 2.22
CA GLY A 77 -12.92 9.31 3.34
C GLY A 77 -14.38 9.00 2.99
N SER A 78 -14.67 8.41 1.82
CA SER A 78 -16.02 7.91 1.46
C SER A 78 -16.41 6.61 2.15
N GLY A 79 -15.47 5.99 2.89
CA GLY A 79 -15.72 4.74 3.61
C GLY A 79 -15.68 3.49 2.72
N LYS A 80 -14.85 3.45 1.68
CA LYS A 80 -14.61 2.24 0.85
C LYS A 80 -14.30 1.01 1.71
N THR A 81 -13.48 1.18 2.75
CA THR A 81 -13.11 0.09 3.67
C THR A 81 -14.33 -0.54 4.32
N GLU A 82 -15.31 0.26 4.74
CA GLU A 82 -16.55 -0.25 5.34
C GLU A 82 -17.38 -1.07 4.34
N VAL A 83 -17.43 -0.62 3.08
CA VAL A 83 -18.03 -1.41 1.99
C VAL A 83 -17.33 -2.76 1.84
N TYR A 84 -16.00 -2.80 1.88
CA TYR A 84 -15.23 -4.05 1.80
C TYR A 84 -15.52 -5.00 2.96
N LEU A 85 -15.62 -4.47 4.18
CA LEU A 85 -15.90 -5.25 5.37
C LEU A 85 -17.32 -5.86 5.32
N HIS A 86 -18.32 -5.09 4.92
CA HIS A 86 -19.69 -5.58 4.77
C HIS A 86 -19.83 -6.64 3.66
N LEU A 87 -19.18 -6.42 2.51
CA LEU A 87 -19.14 -7.41 1.43
C LEU A 87 -18.46 -8.71 1.91
N SER A 88 -17.35 -8.57 2.65
CA SER A 88 -16.59 -9.71 3.18
C SER A 88 -17.44 -10.50 4.18
N ARG A 89 -18.15 -9.84 5.08
CA ARG A 89 -19.05 -10.50 6.04
C ARG A 89 -20.11 -11.33 5.33
N PHE A 90 -20.81 -10.73 4.39
CA PHE A 90 -21.84 -11.45 3.61
C PHE A 90 -21.26 -12.72 2.96
N VAL A 91 -20.09 -12.60 2.31
CA VAL A 91 -19.47 -13.71 1.58
C VAL A 91 -19.07 -14.85 2.53
N ILE A 92 -18.56 -14.53 3.72
CA ILE A 92 -18.21 -15.51 4.75
C ILE A 92 -19.47 -16.22 5.29
N GLU A 93 -20.54 -15.50 5.52
CA GLU A 93 -21.83 -16.05 5.95
C GLU A 93 -22.42 -17.03 4.92
N GLN A 94 -22.06 -16.84 3.63
CA GLN A 94 -22.40 -17.81 2.57
C GLN A 94 -21.41 -18.98 2.47
N GLY A 95 -20.49 -19.14 3.42
CA GLY A 95 -19.52 -20.25 3.46
C GLY A 95 -18.39 -20.13 2.43
N LYS A 96 -18.16 -18.92 1.87
CA LYS A 96 -17.10 -18.67 0.89
C LYS A 96 -15.95 -17.86 1.49
N THR A 97 -14.85 -17.77 0.74
CA THR A 97 -13.63 -17.06 1.16
C THR A 97 -13.48 -15.73 0.43
N VAL A 98 -12.69 -14.83 1.02
CA VAL A 98 -12.43 -13.48 0.50
C VAL A 98 -10.92 -13.28 0.32
N LEU A 99 -10.55 -12.74 -0.84
CA LEU A 99 -9.19 -12.28 -1.10
C LEU A 99 -9.19 -10.74 -1.16
N MET A 100 -8.52 -10.12 -0.18
CA MET A 100 -8.32 -8.66 -0.10
C MET A 100 -6.88 -8.31 -0.45
N LEU A 101 -6.69 -7.58 -1.53
CA LEU A 101 -5.39 -7.11 -2.00
C LEU A 101 -5.23 -5.63 -1.67
N VAL A 102 -4.09 -5.27 -1.10
CA VAL A 102 -3.74 -3.90 -0.74
C VAL A 102 -2.34 -3.58 -1.24
N PRO A 103 -2.00 -2.32 -1.58
CA PRO A 103 -0.63 -1.95 -1.87
C PRO A 103 0.29 -2.27 -0.68
N GLU A 104 1.55 -2.60 -0.94
CA GLU A 104 2.50 -2.96 0.11
C GLU A 104 2.67 -1.84 1.15
N ILE A 105 2.61 -0.58 0.71
CA ILE A 105 2.65 0.62 1.56
C ILE A 105 1.34 0.77 2.37
N ALA A 106 0.21 0.39 1.78
CA ALA A 106 -1.11 0.49 2.42
C ALA A 106 -1.45 -0.73 3.32
N LEU A 107 -0.58 -1.76 3.38
CA LEU A 107 -0.68 -2.83 4.37
C LEU A 107 -0.28 -2.28 5.75
N THR A 108 -0.89 -1.13 6.06
CA THR A 108 -0.69 -0.39 7.30
C THR A 108 -1.36 -1.13 8.45
N PRO A 109 -0.90 -0.90 9.67
CA PRO A 109 -1.58 -1.39 10.86
C PRO A 109 -3.10 -1.13 10.86
N MET A 110 -3.55 -0.04 10.23
CA MET A 110 -4.97 0.32 10.13
C MET A 110 -5.81 -0.69 9.32
N MET A 111 -5.37 -1.08 8.12
CA MET A 111 -6.13 -2.02 7.29
C MET A 111 -6.13 -3.42 7.92
N VAL A 112 -4.98 -3.88 8.38
CA VAL A 112 -4.85 -5.15 9.11
C VAL A 112 -5.74 -5.15 10.35
N SER A 113 -5.70 -4.05 11.14
CA SER A 113 -6.54 -3.88 12.32
C SER A 113 -8.03 -3.88 11.98
N ALA A 114 -8.45 -3.20 10.92
CA ALA A 114 -9.85 -3.15 10.49
C ALA A 114 -10.41 -4.55 10.19
N PHE A 115 -9.65 -5.39 9.48
CA PHE A 115 -10.08 -6.75 9.18
C PHE A 115 -9.97 -7.67 10.42
N LYS A 116 -8.86 -7.60 11.16
CA LYS A 116 -8.69 -8.44 12.36
C LYS A 116 -9.67 -8.10 13.48
N SER A 117 -10.00 -6.82 13.69
CA SER A 117 -11.00 -6.43 14.70
C SER A 117 -12.42 -6.91 14.38
N ARG A 118 -12.74 -7.14 13.08
CA ARG A 118 -14.06 -7.59 12.64
C ARG A 118 -14.16 -9.10 12.50
N PHE A 119 -13.08 -9.77 12.08
CA PHE A 119 -13.11 -11.18 11.71
C PHE A 119 -12.14 -12.06 12.52
N GLY A 120 -11.36 -11.48 13.42
CA GLY A 120 -10.53 -12.19 14.39
C GLY A 120 -9.54 -13.16 13.73
N LYS A 121 -9.57 -14.40 14.24
CA LYS A 121 -8.68 -15.49 13.78
C LYS A 121 -8.95 -15.96 12.34
N SER A 122 -10.11 -15.65 11.78
CA SER A 122 -10.46 -16.02 10.39
C SER A 122 -9.69 -15.21 9.33
N VAL A 123 -8.76 -14.32 9.74
CA VAL A 123 -7.95 -13.50 8.83
C VAL A 123 -6.51 -13.96 8.82
N ALA A 124 -5.98 -14.28 7.63
CA ALA A 124 -4.55 -14.44 7.36
C ALA A 124 -3.97 -13.18 6.72
N ILE A 125 -2.72 -12.85 7.06
CA ILE A 125 -2.01 -11.68 6.54
C ILE A 125 -0.78 -12.13 5.75
N LEU A 126 -0.67 -11.71 4.48
CA LEU A 126 0.45 -12.08 3.61
C LEU A 126 1.17 -10.84 3.07
N HIS A 127 2.43 -10.64 3.45
CA HIS A 127 3.29 -9.56 2.94
C HIS A 127 4.79 -9.93 2.95
N SER A 128 5.60 -9.10 2.31
CA SER A 128 7.04 -9.33 2.14
C SER A 128 7.85 -9.34 3.44
N LYS A 129 7.38 -8.63 4.49
CA LYS A 129 8.07 -8.52 5.78
C LYS A 129 7.89 -9.72 6.71
N LEU A 130 7.01 -10.66 6.38
CA LEU A 130 6.88 -11.91 7.13
C LEU A 130 8.16 -12.73 6.97
N SER A 131 8.64 -13.29 8.06
CA SER A 131 9.68 -14.32 8.05
C SER A 131 9.21 -15.56 7.27
N ALA A 132 10.15 -16.40 6.86
CA ALA A 132 9.80 -17.63 6.15
C ALA A 132 8.89 -18.55 6.99
N GLY A 133 9.11 -18.61 8.31
CA GLY A 133 8.27 -19.39 9.22
C GLY A 133 6.86 -18.86 9.37
N GLU A 134 6.69 -17.55 9.60
CA GLU A 134 5.38 -16.90 9.70
C GLU A 134 4.59 -17.04 8.40
N ARG A 135 5.26 -16.89 7.25
CA ARG A 135 4.64 -17.08 5.94
C ARG A 135 4.17 -18.52 5.75
N TYR A 136 4.99 -19.48 6.16
CA TYR A 136 4.65 -20.91 6.10
C TYR A 136 3.43 -21.22 6.98
N ASP A 137 3.40 -20.68 8.21
CA ASP A 137 2.29 -20.86 9.14
C ASP A 137 0.98 -20.26 8.57
N GLU A 138 1.02 -19.05 8.02
CA GLU A 138 -0.15 -18.44 7.37
C GLU A 138 -0.62 -19.24 6.15
N TYR A 139 0.30 -19.75 5.31
CA TYR A 139 -0.08 -20.61 4.18
C TYR A 139 -0.75 -21.91 4.63
N ARG A 140 -0.26 -22.53 5.70
CA ARG A 140 -0.89 -23.74 6.26
C ARG A 140 -2.30 -23.45 6.77
N ARG A 141 -2.49 -22.39 7.53
CA ARG A 141 -3.81 -21.98 8.01
C ARG A 141 -4.80 -21.76 6.86
N ILE A 142 -4.32 -21.25 5.70
CA ILE A 142 -5.15 -21.07 4.52
C ILE A 142 -5.52 -22.45 3.92
N ILE A 143 -4.56 -23.34 3.78
CA ILE A 143 -4.77 -24.69 3.19
C ILE A 143 -5.67 -25.54 4.09
N ASP A 144 -5.52 -25.44 5.40
CA ASP A 144 -6.29 -26.20 6.39
C ASP A 144 -7.71 -25.59 6.64
N ASP A 145 -8.12 -24.60 5.83
CA ASP A 145 -9.41 -23.88 5.88
C ASP A 145 -9.72 -23.20 7.22
N GLU A 146 -8.69 -22.90 8.02
CA GLU A 146 -8.82 -22.20 9.30
C GLU A 146 -9.13 -20.71 9.14
N VAL A 147 -8.87 -20.14 7.95
CA VAL A 147 -9.10 -18.74 7.64
C VAL A 147 -10.10 -18.60 6.49
N LYS A 148 -10.89 -17.53 6.57
CA LYS A 148 -11.89 -17.20 5.54
C LYS A 148 -11.52 -15.95 4.75
N ILE A 149 -10.58 -15.15 5.24
CA ILE A 149 -10.10 -13.94 4.57
C ILE A 149 -8.57 -13.97 4.49
N VAL A 150 -8.05 -13.69 3.32
CA VAL A 150 -6.63 -13.36 3.13
C VAL A 150 -6.51 -11.88 2.80
N VAL A 151 -5.78 -11.12 3.63
CA VAL A 151 -5.40 -9.74 3.35
C VAL A 151 -3.91 -9.74 3.01
N GLY A 152 -3.54 -9.18 1.87
CA GLY A 152 -2.13 -9.17 1.53
C GLY A 152 -1.75 -8.27 0.38
N ALA A 153 -0.42 -8.14 0.20
CA ALA A 153 0.16 -7.37 -0.90
C ALA A 153 0.04 -8.14 -2.24
N ARG A 154 0.63 -7.59 -3.28
CA ARG A 154 0.63 -8.13 -4.65
C ARG A 154 0.70 -9.65 -4.75
N SER A 155 1.66 -10.28 -4.04
CA SER A 155 1.87 -11.74 -4.11
C SER A 155 0.73 -12.56 -3.49
N ALA A 156 -0.09 -11.98 -2.62
CA ALA A 156 -1.24 -12.65 -2.04
C ALA A 156 -2.30 -13.03 -3.07
N VAL A 157 -2.23 -12.48 -4.30
CA VAL A 157 -3.09 -12.92 -5.40
C VAL A 157 -2.93 -14.40 -5.73
N PHE A 158 -1.86 -15.04 -5.29
CA PHE A 158 -1.59 -16.48 -5.43
C PHE A 158 -1.87 -17.29 -4.16
N ALA A 159 -2.44 -16.69 -3.12
CA ALA A 159 -2.81 -17.43 -1.90
C ALA A 159 -3.69 -18.64 -2.25
N PRO A 160 -3.45 -19.81 -1.62
CA PRO A 160 -4.14 -21.05 -1.94
C PRO A 160 -5.55 -21.11 -1.33
N LEU A 161 -6.31 -20.02 -1.50
CA LEU A 161 -7.73 -19.96 -1.13
C LEU A 161 -8.56 -20.79 -2.10
N GLU A 162 -9.36 -21.67 -1.55
CA GLU A 162 -10.42 -22.38 -2.24
C GLU A 162 -11.76 -21.64 -2.08
N ASN A 163 -12.71 -21.92 -2.96
CA ASN A 163 -14.08 -21.42 -2.90
C ASN A 163 -14.22 -19.90 -2.73
N ILE A 164 -13.42 -19.13 -3.48
CA ILE A 164 -13.43 -17.66 -3.38
C ILE A 164 -14.80 -17.12 -3.81
N GLY A 165 -15.42 -16.32 -2.94
CA GLY A 165 -16.68 -15.62 -3.21
C GLY A 165 -16.54 -14.16 -3.55
N LEU A 166 -15.35 -13.56 -3.27
CA LEU A 166 -15.08 -12.15 -3.53
C LEU A 166 -13.58 -11.88 -3.60
N ILE A 167 -13.18 -11.09 -4.58
CA ILE A 167 -11.82 -10.55 -4.66
C ILE A 167 -11.92 -9.02 -4.63
N ILE A 168 -11.20 -8.41 -3.70
CA ILE A 168 -11.11 -6.96 -3.57
C ILE A 168 -9.67 -6.54 -3.81
N MET A 169 -9.47 -5.46 -4.54
CA MET A 169 -8.18 -4.84 -4.77
C MET A 169 -8.29 -3.35 -4.48
N ASP A 170 -7.79 -2.91 -3.33
CA ASP A 170 -7.81 -1.50 -2.95
C ASP A 170 -6.65 -0.73 -3.59
N GLU A 171 -6.86 0.59 -3.81
CA GLU A 171 -5.94 1.47 -4.52
C GLU A 171 -5.40 0.81 -5.82
N GLU A 172 -6.32 0.36 -6.68
CA GLU A 172 -6.02 -0.47 -7.89
C GLU A 172 -5.03 0.19 -8.85
N HIS A 173 -4.89 1.52 -8.78
CA HIS A 173 -3.99 2.31 -9.60
C HIS A 173 -2.51 2.23 -9.16
N ASP A 174 -2.25 1.67 -7.96
CA ASP A 174 -0.91 1.66 -7.38
C ASP A 174 0.07 0.82 -8.21
N ALA A 175 1.24 1.41 -8.53
CA ALA A 175 2.25 0.77 -9.37
C ALA A 175 2.85 -0.50 -8.74
N SER A 176 2.76 -0.67 -7.40
CA SER A 176 3.27 -1.87 -6.71
C SER A 176 2.56 -3.15 -7.11
N TYR A 177 1.38 -3.05 -7.72
CA TYR A 177 0.65 -4.20 -8.27
C TYR A 177 1.23 -4.76 -9.58
N LYS A 178 2.20 -4.08 -10.17
CA LYS A 178 2.93 -4.58 -11.33
C LYS A 178 4.21 -5.28 -10.89
N GLN A 179 4.35 -6.55 -11.26
CA GLN A 179 5.60 -7.29 -11.08
C GLN A 179 6.54 -6.98 -12.24
N GLU A 180 7.68 -6.35 -11.95
CA GLU A 180 8.66 -5.95 -12.98
C GLU A 180 9.69 -7.04 -13.28
N SER A 181 10.06 -7.83 -12.28
CA SER A 181 10.95 -8.99 -12.44
C SER A 181 10.17 -10.25 -12.89
N PRO A 182 10.82 -11.18 -13.61
CA PRO A 182 10.19 -12.45 -13.98
C PRO A 182 9.78 -13.31 -12.77
N PRO A 183 8.61 -13.98 -12.85
CA PRO A 183 7.58 -13.86 -13.89
C PRO A 183 6.81 -12.54 -13.80
N ARG A 184 6.76 -11.82 -14.91
CA ARG A 184 6.06 -10.52 -14.97
C ARG A 184 4.55 -10.72 -15.03
N TYR A 185 3.81 -10.04 -14.16
CA TYR A 185 2.35 -10.06 -14.16
C TYR A 185 1.76 -8.74 -13.64
N LEU A 186 0.51 -8.51 -13.98
CA LEU A 186 -0.31 -7.44 -13.40
C LEU A 186 -1.37 -8.07 -12.49
N THR A 187 -1.37 -7.70 -11.22
CA THR A 187 -2.21 -8.30 -10.19
C THR A 187 -3.70 -8.24 -10.52
N SER A 188 -4.18 -7.12 -11.08
CA SER A 188 -5.58 -6.98 -11.49
C SER A 188 -5.99 -7.98 -12.58
N GLN A 189 -5.08 -8.36 -13.48
CA GLN A 189 -5.35 -9.39 -14.49
C GLN A 189 -5.44 -10.77 -13.86
N VAL A 190 -4.53 -11.11 -12.95
CA VAL A 190 -4.56 -12.39 -12.21
C VAL A 190 -5.81 -12.47 -11.35
N ALA A 191 -6.13 -11.41 -10.60
CA ALA A 191 -7.34 -11.33 -9.77
C ALA A 191 -8.61 -11.57 -10.59
N ARG A 192 -8.72 -10.95 -11.76
CA ARG A 192 -9.86 -11.16 -12.67
C ARG A 192 -9.92 -12.59 -13.24
N LYS A 193 -8.77 -13.20 -13.57
CA LYS A 193 -8.72 -14.62 -13.99
C LYS A 193 -9.18 -15.54 -12.87
N ARG A 194 -8.74 -15.30 -11.63
CA ARG A 194 -9.22 -16.04 -10.46
C ARG A 194 -10.72 -15.82 -10.22
N GLY A 195 -11.20 -14.57 -10.32
CA GLY A 195 -12.62 -14.24 -10.21
C GLY A 195 -13.47 -14.97 -11.26
N ALA A 196 -12.98 -15.06 -12.49
CA ALA A 196 -13.63 -15.82 -13.56
C ALA A 196 -13.63 -17.32 -13.28
N TYR A 197 -12.54 -17.87 -12.74
CA TYR A 197 -12.45 -19.29 -12.36
C TYR A 197 -13.42 -19.65 -11.23
N HIS A 198 -13.48 -18.82 -10.18
CA HIS A 198 -14.35 -19.03 -9.02
C HIS A 198 -15.79 -18.52 -9.21
N GLN A 199 -16.09 -17.92 -10.36
CA GLN A 199 -17.39 -17.29 -10.65
C GLN A 199 -17.82 -16.30 -9.57
N CYS A 200 -16.94 -15.37 -9.23
CA CYS A 200 -17.18 -14.40 -8.18
C CYS A 200 -16.88 -12.93 -8.63
N PRO A 201 -17.48 -11.93 -7.99
CA PRO A 201 -17.19 -10.52 -8.27
C PRO A 201 -15.77 -10.16 -7.90
N VAL A 202 -15.19 -9.24 -8.70
CA VAL A 202 -13.89 -8.60 -8.46
C VAL A 202 -14.12 -7.12 -8.32
N VAL A 203 -13.77 -6.54 -7.17
CA VAL A 203 -13.94 -5.13 -6.84
C VAL A 203 -12.58 -4.44 -6.89
N LEU A 204 -12.42 -3.50 -7.80
CA LEU A 204 -11.26 -2.63 -7.93
C LEU A 204 -11.60 -1.28 -7.29
N GLY A 205 -11.02 -0.97 -6.15
CA GLY A 205 -11.31 0.26 -5.42
C GLY A 205 -10.23 1.31 -5.60
N SER A 206 -10.62 2.56 -5.78
CA SER A 206 -9.70 3.70 -5.84
C SER A 206 -10.39 5.04 -5.62
N ALA A 207 -9.64 6.01 -5.09
CA ALA A 207 -10.03 7.42 -5.11
C ALA A 207 -9.58 8.12 -6.41
N THR A 208 -8.56 7.56 -7.07
CA THR A 208 -7.93 8.07 -8.29
C THR A 208 -7.70 6.91 -9.26
N PRO A 209 -8.78 6.34 -9.87
CA PRO A 209 -8.67 5.16 -10.72
C PRO A 209 -7.66 5.34 -11.86
N SER A 210 -7.00 4.23 -12.24
CA SER A 210 -6.17 4.22 -13.44
C SER A 210 -6.99 4.55 -14.69
N LEU A 211 -6.37 5.19 -15.67
CA LEU A 211 -7.04 5.54 -16.94
C LEU A 211 -7.62 4.30 -17.63
N GLU A 212 -6.91 3.18 -17.54
CA GLU A 212 -7.32 1.90 -18.09
C GLU A 212 -8.59 1.36 -17.43
N SER A 213 -8.65 1.35 -16.10
CA SER A 213 -9.82 0.87 -15.34
C SER A 213 -11.01 1.79 -15.53
N TYR A 214 -10.79 3.10 -15.49
CA TYR A 214 -11.84 4.08 -15.71
C TYR A 214 -12.41 4.01 -17.14
N SER A 215 -11.54 3.90 -18.16
CA SER A 215 -11.97 3.72 -19.56
C SER A 215 -12.78 2.44 -19.75
N ARG A 216 -12.39 1.34 -19.10
CA ARG A 216 -13.15 0.07 -19.14
C ARG A 216 -14.51 0.20 -18.48
N ALA A 217 -14.61 0.95 -17.39
CA ALA A 217 -15.87 1.23 -16.73
C ALA A 217 -16.81 2.08 -17.61
N LEU A 218 -16.28 3.15 -18.25
CA LEU A 218 -17.07 3.97 -19.18
C LEU A 218 -17.56 3.19 -20.41
N LYS A 219 -16.78 2.18 -20.86
CA LYS A 219 -17.16 1.30 -21.97
C LYS A 219 -18.04 0.14 -21.57
N GLY A 220 -18.45 0.04 -20.31
CA GLY A 220 -19.31 -1.02 -19.79
C GLY A 220 -18.61 -2.38 -19.59
N ALA A 221 -17.28 -2.45 -19.76
CA ALA A 221 -16.52 -3.68 -19.48
C ALA A 221 -16.33 -3.92 -17.97
N TYR A 222 -16.37 -2.84 -17.17
CA TYR A 222 -16.47 -2.88 -15.72
C TYR A 222 -17.75 -2.17 -15.30
N GLU A 223 -18.33 -2.60 -14.21
CA GLU A 223 -19.47 -1.90 -13.63
C GLU A 223 -18.97 -0.78 -12.70
N LEU A 224 -19.41 0.45 -12.96
CA LEU A 224 -18.99 1.62 -12.19
C LEU A 224 -19.86 1.81 -10.96
N CYS A 225 -19.24 1.81 -9.79
CA CYS A 225 -19.83 2.16 -8.50
C CYS A 225 -19.21 3.45 -7.99
N ILE A 226 -20.01 4.45 -7.63
CA ILE A 226 -19.49 5.77 -7.23
C ILE A 226 -19.88 6.10 -5.79
N LEU A 227 -18.88 6.49 -4.99
CA LEU A 227 -19.06 7.10 -3.66
C LEU A 227 -18.50 8.52 -3.70
N SER A 228 -19.31 9.48 -4.08
CA SER A 228 -18.92 10.87 -4.33
C SER A 228 -18.77 11.72 -3.08
N GLN A 229 -19.28 11.27 -1.93
CA GLN A 229 -19.30 12.05 -0.69
C GLN A 229 -18.45 11.41 0.41
N ARG A 230 -17.83 12.24 1.23
CA ARG A 230 -17.17 11.81 2.47
C ARG A 230 -18.21 11.44 3.53
N VAL A 231 -17.92 10.41 4.33
CA VAL A 231 -18.82 9.97 5.43
C VAL A 231 -19.06 11.11 6.43
N ASN A 232 -18.04 11.90 6.72
CA ASN A 232 -18.12 13.04 7.65
C ASN A 232 -18.69 14.33 7.02
N GLN A 233 -19.12 14.27 5.75
CA GLN A 233 -19.66 15.40 4.97
C GLN A 233 -18.77 16.66 4.93
N LYS A 234 -17.50 16.58 5.37
CA LYS A 234 -16.57 17.71 5.27
C LYS A 234 -16.25 17.99 3.81
N PRO A 235 -16.21 19.28 3.40
CA PRO A 235 -15.84 19.65 2.04
C PRO A 235 -14.41 19.19 1.72
N LEU A 236 -14.12 19.06 0.43
CA LEU A 236 -12.75 18.88 -0.04
C LEU A 236 -11.93 20.15 0.28
N PRO A 237 -10.61 20.02 0.52
CA PRO A 237 -9.76 21.18 0.74
C PRO A 237 -9.78 22.08 -0.50
N GLN A 238 -9.66 23.39 -0.29
CA GLN A 238 -9.48 24.32 -1.39
C GLN A 238 -8.10 24.10 -2.02
N ILE A 239 -8.08 24.02 -3.35
CA ILE A 239 -6.85 23.88 -4.13
C ILE A 239 -6.55 25.22 -4.77
N GLU A 240 -5.33 25.68 -4.59
CA GLU A 240 -4.82 26.88 -5.19
C GLU A 240 -3.61 26.58 -6.07
N LEU A 241 -3.69 26.96 -7.34
CA LEU A 241 -2.59 26.80 -8.29
C LEU A 241 -1.72 28.06 -8.28
N ILE A 242 -0.42 27.88 -8.21
CA ILE A 242 0.55 28.98 -8.28
C ILE A 242 1.45 28.73 -9.49
N ASP A 243 1.47 29.71 -10.40
CA ASP A 243 2.37 29.69 -11.53
C ASP A 243 3.78 30.15 -11.12
N MET A 244 4.72 29.22 -11.08
CA MET A 244 6.10 29.50 -10.72
C MET A 244 6.83 30.33 -11.81
N VAL A 245 6.34 30.38 -13.04
CA VAL A 245 6.89 31.26 -14.09
C VAL A 245 6.59 32.71 -13.77
N GLU A 246 5.38 33.02 -13.27
CA GLU A 246 5.03 34.38 -12.80
C GLU A 246 5.85 34.79 -11.56
N GLU A 247 6.13 33.85 -10.65
CA GLU A 247 7.04 34.08 -9.53
C GLU A 247 8.46 34.45 -10.03
N MET A 248 8.98 33.74 -11.04
CA MET A 248 10.29 34.04 -11.67
C MET A 248 10.30 35.40 -12.38
N LYS A 249 9.25 35.76 -13.08
CA LYS A 249 9.10 37.11 -13.71
C LYS A 249 9.11 38.23 -12.66
N ALA A 250 8.59 37.93 -11.47
CA ALA A 250 8.64 38.84 -10.32
C ALA A 250 9.97 38.74 -9.53
N HIS A 251 11.04 38.19 -10.15
CA HIS A 251 12.37 38.03 -9.56
C HIS A 251 12.42 37.13 -8.32
N HIS A 252 11.43 36.26 -8.14
CA HIS A 252 11.41 35.29 -7.06
C HIS A 252 11.85 33.92 -7.60
N TYR A 253 13.11 33.56 -7.34
CA TYR A 253 13.75 32.33 -7.86
C TYR A 253 13.86 31.21 -6.82
N GLU A 254 13.13 31.31 -5.72
CA GLU A 254 13.17 30.36 -4.64
C GLU A 254 12.32 29.13 -4.95
N VAL A 255 12.55 28.05 -4.18
CA VAL A 255 11.87 26.77 -4.37
C VAL A 255 10.39 26.85 -4.01
N LEU A 256 10.09 27.62 -2.96
CA LEU A 256 8.73 27.86 -2.49
C LEU A 256 8.26 29.23 -2.98
N SER A 257 7.03 29.31 -3.51
CA SER A 257 6.44 30.60 -3.88
C SER A 257 6.23 31.50 -2.66
N ARG A 258 6.18 32.80 -2.88
CA ARG A 258 5.91 33.79 -1.81
C ARG A 258 4.62 33.48 -1.06
N LYS A 259 3.57 33.10 -1.80
CA LYS A 259 2.27 32.74 -1.23
C LYS A 259 2.34 31.48 -0.38
N MET A 260 3.06 30.46 -0.85
CA MET A 260 3.26 29.23 -0.08
C MET A 260 4.00 29.48 1.21
N LYS A 261 5.06 30.31 1.20
CA LYS A 261 5.79 30.71 2.40
C LYS A 261 4.87 31.42 3.41
N ALA A 262 4.06 32.38 2.93
CA ALA A 262 3.13 33.08 3.78
C ALA A 262 2.10 32.13 4.43
N LYS A 263 1.59 31.16 3.67
CA LYS A 263 0.66 30.15 4.19
C LYS A 263 1.30 29.17 5.17
N ILE A 264 2.54 28.78 4.95
CA ILE A 264 3.31 27.96 5.91
C ILE A 264 3.45 28.72 7.23
N GLN A 265 3.89 29.98 7.17
CA GLN A 265 4.06 30.81 8.36
C GLN A 265 2.73 31.01 9.11
N GLU A 266 1.66 31.38 8.41
CA GLU A 266 0.31 31.52 8.98
C GLU A 266 -0.15 30.25 9.70
N THR A 267 0.14 29.08 9.13
CA THR A 267 -0.25 27.77 9.70
C THR A 267 0.56 27.45 10.97
N ILE A 268 1.87 27.74 10.94
CA ILE A 268 2.76 27.55 12.10
C ILE A 268 2.35 28.49 13.23
N ASP A 269 2.06 29.75 12.93
CA ASP A 269 1.63 30.75 13.93
C ASP A 269 0.32 30.35 14.64
N LYS A 270 -0.52 29.54 13.98
CA LYS A 270 -1.74 28.95 14.56
C LYS A 270 -1.49 27.65 15.34
N ASN A 271 -0.25 27.21 15.49
CA ASN A 271 0.13 25.90 16.03
C ASN A 271 -0.52 24.72 15.28
N GLU A 272 -0.73 24.86 13.98
CA GLU A 272 -1.22 23.82 13.10
C GLU A 272 -0.06 23.15 12.34
N GLN A 273 -0.34 22.05 11.63
CA GLN A 273 0.66 21.25 10.93
C GLN A 273 0.65 21.52 9.42
N VAL A 274 1.83 21.52 8.83
CA VAL A 274 2.02 21.63 7.37
C VAL A 274 2.58 20.31 6.82
N ILE A 275 1.99 19.81 5.73
CA ILE A 275 2.51 18.64 5.00
C ILE A 275 2.99 19.11 3.62
N LEU A 276 4.28 18.93 3.35
CA LEU A 276 4.89 19.20 2.06
C LEU A 276 5.06 17.91 1.26
N LEU A 277 4.42 17.83 0.09
CA LEU A 277 4.55 16.70 -0.81
C LEU A 277 5.53 17.01 -1.94
N LEU A 278 6.54 16.18 -2.10
CA LEU A 278 7.56 16.28 -3.13
C LEU A 278 7.73 14.95 -3.85
N ASN A 279 7.59 14.96 -5.18
CA ASN A 279 7.70 13.74 -5.98
C ASN A 279 9.14 13.27 -6.23
N LYS A 280 10.13 14.17 -6.06
CA LYS A 280 11.54 13.84 -6.35
C LYS A 280 12.35 13.68 -5.06
N ARG A 281 13.02 12.55 -4.92
CA ARG A 281 13.99 12.29 -3.84
C ARG A 281 15.35 12.89 -4.21
N GLY A 282 16.17 13.19 -3.20
CA GLY A 282 17.55 13.68 -3.35
C GLY A 282 17.68 15.20 -3.26
N TYR A 283 18.92 15.70 -3.42
CA TYR A 283 19.25 17.12 -3.31
C TYR A 283 18.97 17.88 -4.61
N SER A 284 19.35 17.31 -5.75
CA SER A 284 19.16 17.91 -7.07
C SER A 284 18.83 16.85 -8.11
N SER A 285 17.95 17.18 -9.06
CA SER A 285 17.51 16.24 -10.08
C SER A 285 18.61 15.93 -11.10
N TYR A 286 19.42 16.91 -11.49
CA TYR A 286 20.52 16.75 -12.45
C TYR A 286 21.47 17.93 -12.44
N VAL A 287 22.62 17.75 -13.07
CA VAL A 287 23.64 18.78 -13.28
C VAL A 287 23.60 19.19 -14.75
N ARG A 288 23.53 20.51 -15.01
CA ARG A 288 23.52 21.10 -16.36
C ARG A 288 24.64 22.12 -16.48
N CYS A 289 25.37 22.06 -17.59
CA CYS A 289 26.28 23.10 -17.97
C CYS A 289 25.53 24.29 -18.57
N LEU A 290 25.77 25.51 -18.08
CA LEU A 290 25.10 26.70 -18.59
C LEU A 290 25.72 27.25 -19.87
N ASP A 291 26.94 26.78 -20.24
CA ASP A 291 27.62 27.28 -21.44
C ASP A 291 27.37 26.39 -22.67
N CYS A 292 27.23 25.09 -22.52
CA CYS A 292 26.95 24.18 -23.64
C CYS A 292 25.66 23.38 -23.51
N ASP A 293 24.88 23.63 -22.47
CA ASP A 293 23.58 23.02 -22.21
C ASP A 293 23.61 21.49 -21.94
N GLU A 294 24.81 20.92 -21.80
CA GLU A 294 24.99 19.50 -21.57
C GLU A 294 24.50 19.07 -20.19
N VAL A 295 23.81 17.93 -20.14
CA VAL A 295 23.31 17.29 -18.91
C VAL A 295 24.05 15.98 -18.72
N LEU A 296 24.67 15.78 -17.55
CA LEU A 296 25.39 14.54 -17.26
C LEU A 296 24.41 13.35 -17.19
N LYS A 297 24.56 12.42 -18.13
CA LYS A 297 23.72 11.22 -18.28
C LYS A 297 24.42 9.94 -17.86
N CYS A 298 23.63 8.93 -17.51
CA CYS A 298 24.11 7.58 -17.26
C CYS A 298 24.51 6.90 -18.59
N PRO A 299 25.72 6.34 -18.72
CA PRO A 299 26.17 5.69 -19.96
C PRO A 299 25.38 4.40 -20.28
N HIS A 300 24.70 3.80 -19.30
CA HIS A 300 23.97 2.55 -19.47
C HIS A 300 22.46 2.75 -19.69
N CYS A 301 21.88 3.84 -19.17
CA CYS A 301 20.43 4.04 -19.15
C CYS A 301 19.98 5.29 -19.93
N ASP A 302 20.89 6.12 -20.39
CA ASP A 302 20.66 7.42 -21.04
C ASP A 302 19.71 8.38 -20.25
N VAL A 303 19.57 8.18 -18.94
CA VAL A 303 18.85 9.08 -18.05
C VAL A 303 19.81 10.01 -17.32
N SER A 304 19.35 11.19 -16.93
CA SER A 304 20.16 12.14 -16.15
C SER A 304 20.61 11.52 -14.83
N LEU A 305 21.87 11.70 -14.46
CA LEU A 305 22.37 11.32 -13.16
C LEU A 305 21.89 12.32 -12.09
N THR A 306 21.55 11.78 -10.91
CA THR A 306 21.09 12.57 -9.76
C THR A 306 22.25 12.86 -8.82
N TYR A 307 22.39 14.10 -8.38
CA TYR A 307 23.38 14.49 -7.41
C TYR A 307 22.98 14.11 -5.98
N HIS A 308 23.87 13.42 -5.28
CA HIS A 308 23.78 13.09 -3.86
C HIS A 308 24.81 13.89 -3.07
N LYS A 309 24.32 14.80 -2.22
CA LYS A 309 25.15 15.74 -1.46
C LYS A 309 25.99 15.02 -0.41
N ASP A 310 25.40 14.03 0.28
CA ASP A 310 26.05 13.30 1.39
C ASP A 310 27.30 12.55 0.95
N THR A 311 27.31 12.03 -0.27
CA THR A 311 28.41 11.25 -0.86
C THR A 311 29.21 12.03 -1.89
N HIS A 312 28.80 13.24 -2.25
CA HIS A 312 29.36 14.04 -3.35
C HIS A 312 29.45 13.27 -4.67
N THR A 313 28.44 12.43 -4.97
CA THR A 313 28.39 11.59 -6.18
C THR A 313 27.21 11.92 -7.06
N MET A 314 27.36 11.62 -8.34
CA MET A 314 26.30 11.54 -9.33
C MET A 314 25.88 10.09 -9.47
N ARG A 315 24.60 9.76 -9.28
CA ARG A 315 24.10 8.38 -9.26
C ARG A 315 22.93 8.19 -10.21
N CYS A 316 22.91 7.06 -10.88
CA CYS A 316 21.78 6.57 -11.66
C CYS A 316 20.84 5.77 -10.76
N HIS A 317 19.56 6.15 -10.65
CA HIS A 317 18.55 5.42 -9.86
C HIS A 317 17.98 4.18 -10.57
N TYR A 318 18.42 3.89 -11.81
CA TYR A 318 17.98 2.70 -12.56
C TYR A 318 18.98 1.54 -12.44
N CYS A 319 20.30 1.82 -12.56
CA CYS A 319 21.34 0.79 -12.58
C CYS A 319 22.40 0.96 -11.52
N ASP A 320 22.24 1.92 -10.60
CA ASP A 320 23.20 2.25 -9.54
C ASP A 320 24.59 2.71 -10.01
N PHE A 321 24.76 3.01 -11.30
CA PHE A 321 26.01 3.59 -11.79
C PHE A 321 26.32 4.89 -11.03
N GLN A 322 27.56 5.03 -10.55
CA GLN A 322 28.00 6.17 -9.75
C GLN A 322 29.31 6.73 -10.29
N VAL A 323 29.43 8.06 -10.29
CA VAL A 323 30.65 8.80 -10.55
C VAL A 323 30.81 9.94 -9.55
N PRO A 324 32.03 10.32 -9.16
CA PRO A 324 32.27 11.50 -8.34
C PRO A 324 31.73 12.75 -9.02
N TYR A 325 31.14 13.66 -8.26
CA TYR A 325 30.73 14.96 -8.77
C TYR A 325 31.97 15.80 -9.11
N GLN A 326 32.03 16.27 -10.36
CA GLN A 326 33.09 17.16 -10.83
C GLN A 326 32.54 18.56 -11.05
N GLN A 327 33.25 19.57 -10.60
CA GLN A 327 32.88 20.99 -10.81
C GLN A 327 33.29 21.50 -12.21
N LYS A 328 33.35 20.59 -13.19
CA LYS A 328 33.66 20.92 -14.60
C LYS A 328 32.77 20.11 -15.51
N CYS A 329 32.32 20.74 -16.59
CA CYS A 329 31.58 20.05 -17.62
C CYS A 329 32.46 19.04 -18.34
N SER A 330 32.01 17.80 -18.45
CA SER A 330 32.74 16.73 -19.17
C SER A 330 32.81 16.96 -20.68
N HIS A 331 31.90 17.78 -21.25
CA HIS A 331 31.82 18.05 -22.69
C HIS A 331 32.68 19.27 -23.09
N CYS A 332 32.49 20.43 -22.44
CA CYS A 332 33.17 21.68 -22.85
C CYS A 332 34.24 22.16 -21.87
N GLY A 333 34.47 21.46 -20.74
CA GLY A 333 35.45 21.85 -19.73
C GLY A 333 35.09 23.06 -18.87
N SER A 334 33.93 23.70 -19.12
CA SER A 334 33.45 24.87 -18.36
C SER A 334 33.20 24.54 -16.90
N THR A 335 33.47 25.50 -16.01
CA THR A 335 33.10 25.46 -14.59
C THR A 335 31.74 26.04 -14.31
N ASN A 336 31.06 26.60 -15.33
CA ASN A 336 29.74 27.19 -15.22
C ASN A 336 28.66 26.10 -15.24
N ILE A 337 28.67 25.24 -14.22
CA ILE A 337 27.69 24.17 -14.08
C ILE A 337 26.74 24.48 -12.94
N LYS A 338 25.47 24.11 -13.12
CA LYS A 338 24.39 24.37 -12.13
C LYS A 338 23.69 23.08 -11.77
N LEU A 339 23.45 22.92 -10.49
CA LEU A 339 22.57 21.89 -9.92
C LEU A 339 21.13 22.34 -10.10
N ILE A 340 20.37 21.63 -10.95
CA ILE A 340 18.98 21.96 -11.28
C ILE A 340 18.05 20.94 -10.64
N GLY A 341 16.97 21.47 -10.05
CA GLY A 341 15.93 20.69 -9.39
C GLY A 341 15.86 20.94 -7.88
N SER A 342 14.75 20.55 -7.31
CA SER A 342 14.44 20.71 -5.89
C SER A 342 14.05 19.35 -5.34
N GLY A 343 14.97 18.69 -4.67
CA GLY A 343 14.68 17.45 -3.95
C GLY A 343 14.29 17.71 -2.49
N THR A 344 13.84 16.67 -1.80
CA THR A 344 13.42 16.74 -0.39
C THR A 344 14.47 17.35 0.52
N GLN A 345 15.73 16.95 0.39
CA GLN A 345 16.84 17.47 1.20
C GLN A 345 17.07 18.97 1.02
N LYS A 346 16.94 19.49 -0.20
CA LYS A 346 17.12 20.92 -0.46
C LYS A 346 16.01 21.77 0.18
N ILE A 347 14.77 21.25 0.21
CA ILE A 347 13.66 21.93 0.86
C ILE A 347 13.78 21.84 2.37
N GLU A 348 14.22 20.71 2.91
CA GLU A 348 14.49 20.55 4.34
C GLU A 348 15.53 21.57 4.82
N GLU A 349 16.68 21.66 4.14
CA GLU A 349 17.69 22.67 4.45
C GLU A 349 17.14 24.11 4.35
N TYR A 350 16.31 24.38 3.36
CA TYR A 350 15.70 25.69 3.16
C TYR A 350 14.72 26.07 4.29
N LEU A 351 14.03 25.10 4.88
CA LEU A 351 13.09 25.32 5.98
C LEU A 351 13.77 25.36 7.36
N GLN A 352 14.99 24.82 7.48
CA GLN A 352 15.78 24.87 8.71
C GLN A 352 16.54 26.19 8.89
N ASN A 353 16.77 26.95 7.80
CA ASN A 353 17.42 28.25 7.77
C ASN A 353 16.38 29.39 7.71
#